data_fb24d4ebdb6ec1eb6a88aef52941d094
#
_entry.id   fb24d4ebdb6ec1eb6a88aef52941d094
#
_cell.length_a   1.000
_cell.length_b   1.000
_cell.length_c   1.000
_cell.angle_alpha   90.00
_cell.angle_beta   90.00
_cell.angle_gamma   90.00
#
_symmetry.space_group_name_H-M   'P 1'
#
loop_
_entity.id
_entity.type
_entity.pdbx_description
1 polymer ?
#
loop_
_entity_poly.entity_id
_entity_poly.type
_entity_poly.pdbx_seq_one_letter_code
_entity_poly.pdbx_strand_id
1 'polypeptide(L)'
;MSRHDPTVRFGGTKLFCDLTQSWSDVGGGVRTYLLHKRRHILEATPHRHLMIIPGPHDSVVEEERAITVTIRSPQVPGSPHYRLMLRNGAVREALERYQPELIECQDAYNLPWAAIAYRRHAQETALIAAYMTDFPTVYVERPLSRFLTKPVAGLLGRGAYAYCGALYGRFDSVFALSENGGAAKLRALGIEGVEVVPLGVEVGEFGPTRRDPRLRSGLGLTDDQPLLIYVGRLDGEKKPDVVVDAFRRLPKALGGKLALLGEGPLRSEIEALGDERIILPGYVQNRTELARWLASADIYVSAMADETFGISIIEAQASGLPVVGVRAGAMIDRVKDATGCLGPVGDAAAMARNILAVLSGDRLPMASAARAHALQFSWDSSMEALFGRVYPAAFERRRERRLALAGAAALAA
;
A
#
# COMPACT_ATOMS: atom_id res chain seq x y z
N MET A 1 -8.35 30.61 -9.90
CA MET A 1 -7.17 29.73 -9.70
C MET A 1 -6.83 29.14 -11.08
N SER A 2 -5.69 29.51 -11.64
CA SER A 2 -5.22 29.02 -12.94
C SER A 2 -4.93 27.52 -12.82
N ARG A 3 -5.73 26.67 -13.45
CA ARG A 3 -5.40 25.26 -13.65
C ARG A 3 -4.15 25.21 -14.51
N HIS A 4 -3.01 24.78 -13.98
CA HIS A 4 -1.81 24.59 -14.76
C HIS A 4 -2.12 23.58 -15.85
N ASP A 5 -1.97 23.98 -17.11
CA ASP A 5 -2.16 23.10 -18.26
C ASP A 5 -1.13 21.95 -18.18
N PRO A 6 -1.55 20.68 -18.02
CA PRO A 6 -0.64 19.56 -17.89
C PRO A 6 0.19 19.30 -19.16
N THR A 7 -0.25 19.78 -20.35
CA THR A 7 0.51 19.65 -21.60
C THR A 7 1.78 20.48 -21.58
N VAL A 8 1.75 21.66 -20.96
CA VAL A 8 2.92 22.55 -20.84
C VAL A 8 4.00 21.90 -19.98
N ARG A 9 3.60 21.19 -18.91
CA ARG A 9 4.53 20.57 -17.98
C ARG A 9 5.31 19.39 -18.57
N PHE A 10 4.72 18.64 -19.51
CA PHE A 10 5.33 17.45 -20.11
C PHE A 10 5.76 17.63 -21.59
N GLY A 11 5.62 18.80 -22.15
CA GLY A 11 6.00 19.06 -23.55
C GLY A 11 5.14 18.28 -24.55
N GLY A 12 3.80 18.24 -24.33
CA GLY A 12 2.83 17.56 -25.17
C GLY A 12 2.23 16.30 -24.56
N THR A 13 1.40 15.59 -25.35
CA THR A 13 0.76 14.34 -24.93
C THR A 13 1.79 13.21 -24.78
N LYS A 14 1.73 12.49 -23.67
CA LYS A 14 2.63 11.38 -23.33
C LYS A 14 1.87 10.06 -23.17
N LEU A 15 2.55 8.94 -23.39
CA LEU A 15 2.09 7.62 -23.04
C LEU A 15 2.80 7.17 -21.74
N PHE A 16 2.05 7.07 -20.65
CA PHE A 16 2.52 6.54 -19.39
C PHE A 16 2.23 5.05 -19.30
N CYS A 17 3.21 4.25 -18.88
CA CYS A 17 3.10 2.81 -18.77
C CYS A 17 3.23 2.38 -17.30
N ASP A 18 2.28 1.57 -16.83
CA ASP A 18 2.39 0.81 -15.61
C ASP A 18 2.75 -0.64 -15.91
N LEU A 19 3.82 -1.12 -15.29
CA LEU A 19 4.34 -2.46 -15.45
C LEU A 19 4.35 -3.17 -14.11
N THR A 20 3.41 -4.12 -13.89
CA THR A 20 3.26 -4.81 -12.62
C THR A 20 2.91 -6.28 -12.78
N GLN A 21 3.37 -7.11 -11.84
CA GLN A 21 2.82 -8.44 -11.61
C GLN A 21 1.97 -8.51 -10.32
N SER A 22 1.93 -7.45 -9.52
CA SER A 22 1.10 -7.34 -8.30
C SER A 22 -0.34 -6.99 -8.63
N TRP A 23 -0.89 -7.68 -9.64
CA TRP A 23 -2.28 -7.54 -10.09
C TRP A 23 -3.12 -8.72 -9.62
N SER A 24 -4.30 -8.45 -9.07
CA SER A 24 -5.27 -9.47 -8.66
C SER A 24 -6.68 -9.03 -9.04
N ASP A 25 -7.46 -9.93 -9.64
CA ASP A 25 -8.84 -9.64 -10.07
C ASP A 25 -9.79 -9.43 -8.88
N VAL A 26 -9.46 -9.96 -7.71
CA VAL A 26 -10.28 -9.82 -6.50
C VAL A 26 -9.95 -8.59 -5.66
N GLY A 27 -8.97 -7.76 -6.06
CA GLY A 27 -8.64 -6.52 -5.36
C GLY A 27 -7.16 -6.41 -5.00
N GLY A 28 -6.83 -5.47 -4.12
CA GLY A 28 -5.48 -5.19 -3.63
C GLY A 28 -5.05 -3.74 -3.86
N GLY A 29 -4.13 -3.25 -3.02
CA GLY A 29 -3.71 -1.85 -3.02
C GLY A 29 -3.11 -1.40 -4.36
N VAL A 30 -2.27 -2.24 -5.00
CA VAL A 30 -1.65 -1.92 -6.30
C VAL A 30 -2.72 -1.80 -7.38
N ARG A 31 -3.66 -2.76 -7.47
CA ARG A 31 -4.76 -2.68 -8.45
C ARG A 31 -5.61 -1.42 -8.27
N THR A 32 -5.98 -1.12 -7.03
CA THR A 32 -6.76 0.08 -6.71
C THR A 32 -6.02 1.35 -7.12
N TYR A 33 -4.73 1.46 -6.79
CA TYR A 33 -3.88 2.56 -7.21
C TYR A 33 -3.84 2.73 -8.74
N LEU A 34 -3.62 1.67 -9.48
CA LEU A 34 -3.52 1.70 -10.95
C LEU A 34 -4.83 2.12 -11.61
N LEU A 35 -5.97 1.68 -11.08
CA LEU A 35 -7.29 2.06 -11.60
C LEU A 35 -7.60 3.54 -11.32
N HIS A 36 -7.27 4.06 -10.14
CA HIS A 36 -7.42 5.49 -9.84
C HIS A 36 -6.47 6.35 -10.66
N LYS A 37 -5.22 5.91 -10.84
CA LYS A 37 -4.27 6.60 -11.72
C LYS A 37 -4.75 6.62 -13.18
N ARG A 38 -5.24 5.49 -13.71
CA ARG A 38 -5.83 5.45 -15.05
C ARG A 38 -6.99 6.44 -15.19
N ARG A 39 -7.91 6.43 -14.23
CA ARG A 39 -9.03 7.39 -14.21
C ARG A 39 -8.52 8.82 -14.26
N HIS A 40 -7.58 9.18 -13.38
CA HIS A 40 -7.00 10.53 -13.36
C HIS A 40 -6.33 10.90 -14.70
N ILE A 41 -5.56 9.99 -15.31
CA ILE A 41 -4.93 10.23 -16.62
C ILE A 41 -6.00 10.54 -17.68
N LEU A 42 -7.07 9.75 -17.73
CA LEU A 42 -8.11 9.87 -18.75
C LEU A 42 -9.05 11.05 -18.54
N GLU A 43 -9.36 11.40 -17.30
CA GLU A 43 -10.33 12.46 -16.97
C GLU A 43 -9.67 13.84 -16.77
N ALA A 44 -8.47 13.88 -16.20
CA ALA A 44 -7.82 15.12 -15.76
C ALA A 44 -6.62 15.54 -16.62
N THR A 45 -6.19 14.71 -17.58
CA THR A 45 -5.01 14.99 -18.43
C THR A 45 -5.28 14.64 -19.90
N PRO A 46 -4.50 15.18 -20.87
CA PRO A 46 -4.57 14.77 -22.27
C PRO A 46 -3.74 13.50 -22.55
N HIS A 47 -3.09 12.92 -21.56
CA HIS A 47 -2.15 11.82 -21.73
C HIS A 47 -2.85 10.48 -22.01
N ARG A 48 -2.07 9.49 -22.47
CA ARG A 48 -2.49 8.11 -22.71
C ARG A 48 -1.93 7.20 -21.63
N HIS A 49 -2.59 6.08 -21.40
CA HIS A 49 -2.20 5.13 -20.38
C HIS A 49 -2.10 3.69 -20.89
N LEU A 50 -0.94 3.08 -20.75
CA LEU A 50 -0.68 1.67 -21.00
C LEU A 50 -0.57 0.92 -19.65
N MET A 51 -1.29 -0.18 -19.50
CA MET A 51 -1.06 -1.14 -18.41
C MET A 51 -0.56 -2.45 -19.00
N ILE A 52 0.55 -2.98 -18.47
CA ILE A 52 1.04 -4.33 -18.77
C ILE A 52 0.90 -5.15 -17.49
N ILE A 53 -0.04 -6.11 -17.49
CA ILE A 53 -0.48 -6.87 -16.32
C ILE A 53 -0.47 -8.37 -16.61
N PRO A 54 -0.34 -9.24 -15.57
CA PRO A 54 -0.49 -10.67 -15.73
C PRO A 54 -1.95 -11.08 -15.88
N GLY A 55 -2.20 -12.17 -16.60
CA GLY A 55 -3.53 -12.74 -16.72
C GLY A 55 -3.53 -14.22 -17.11
N PRO A 56 -4.71 -14.83 -17.27
CA PRO A 56 -4.83 -16.23 -17.67
C PRO A 56 -4.47 -16.47 -19.15
N HIS A 57 -4.64 -15.46 -19.99
CA HIS A 57 -4.42 -15.50 -21.44
C HIS A 57 -3.69 -14.25 -21.90
N ASP A 58 -3.01 -14.31 -23.05
CA ASP A 58 -2.53 -13.13 -23.75
C ASP A 58 -3.73 -12.39 -24.35
N SER A 59 -3.85 -11.10 -24.09
CA SER A 59 -4.87 -10.24 -24.69
C SER A 59 -4.42 -8.79 -24.75
N VAL A 60 -5.00 -8.05 -25.67
CA VAL A 60 -4.83 -6.60 -25.79
C VAL A 60 -6.19 -5.96 -25.92
N VAL A 61 -6.46 -4.99 -25.06
CA VAL A 61 -7.63 -4.13 -25.14
C VAL A 61 -7.14 -2.71 -25.38
N GLU A 62 -7.51 -2.15 -26.52
CA GLU A 62 -7.15 -0.79 -26.92
C GLU A 62 -8.41 0.07 -26.99
N GLU A 63 -8.41 1.13 -26.23
CA GLU A 63 -9.39 2.22 -26.26
C GLU A 63 -8.65 3.49 -26.69
N GLU A 64 -9.37 4.58 -26.95
CA GLU A 64 -8.81 5.81 -27.52
C GLU A 64 -7.52 6.27 -26.81
N ARG A 65 -7.52 6.31 -25.47
CA ARG A 65 -6.37 6.74 -24.65
C ARG A 65 -5.94 5.72 -23.61
N ALA A 66 -6.56 4.55 -23.55
CA ALA A 66 -6.26 3.50 -22.57
C ALA A 66 -5.93 2.17 -23.27
N ILE A 67 -4.77 1.61 -22.94
CA ILE A 67 -4.31 0.34 -23.48
C ILE A 67 -4.09 -0.60 -22.31
N THR A 68 -4.56 -1.85 -22.42
CA THR A 68 -4.26 -2.90 -21.47
C THR A 68 -3.70 -4.10 -22.22
N VAL A 69 -2.45 -4.43 -21.93
CA VAL A 69 -1.80 -5.64 -22.41
C VAL A 69 -1.78 -6.65 -21.26
N THR A 70 -2.47 -7.75 -21.44
CA THR A 70 -2.47 -8.87 -20.50
C THR A 70 -1.51 -9.94 -21.02
N ILE A 71 -0.56 -10.36 -20.18
CA ILE A 71 0.43 -11.39 -20.53
C ILE A 71 0.10 -12.66 -19.75
N ARG A 72 -0.10 -13.77 -20.49
CA ARG A 72 -0.34 -15.08 -19.90
C ARG A 72 0.74 -15.43 -18.87
N SER A 73 0.30 -15.70 -17.65
CA SER A 73 1.15 -15.90 -16.48
C SER A 73 0.59 -17.01 -15.59
N PRO A 74 1.42 -17.95 -15.10
CA PRO A 74 0.99 -19.00 -14.19
C PRO A 74 0.57 -18.39 -12.84
N GLN A 75 -0.32 -19.07 -12.15
CA GLN A 75 -0.73 -18.70 -10.79
C GLN A 75 0.43 -18.88 -9.80
N VAL A 76 0.47 -18.04 -8.77
CA VAL A 76 1.41 -18.19 -7.66
C VAL A 76 0.97 -19.36 -6.77
N PRO A 77 1.83 -20.37 -6.52
CA PRO A 77 1.51 -21.45 -5.58
C PRO A 77 1.12 -20.90 -4.20
N GLY A 78 -0.02 -21.36 -3.67
CA GLY A 78 -0.55 -20.90 -2.38
C GLY A 78 -1.21 -19.51 -2.40
N SER A 79 -1.26 -18.82 -3.56
CA SER A 79 -1.89 -17.51 -3.71
C SER A 79 -2.60 -17.43 -5.08
N PRO A 80 -3.73 -18.12 -5.27
CA PRO A 80 -4.36 -18.33 -6.59
C PRO A 80 -4.85 -17.05 -7.27
N HIS A 81 -4.99 -15.97 -6.51
CA HIS A 81 -5.39 -14.66 -7.02
C HIS A 81 -4.25 -13.85 -7.64
N TYR A 82 -2.99 -14.31 -7.49
CA TYR A 82 -1.82 -13.67 -8.05
C TYR A 82 -1.15 -14.56 -9.10
N ARG A 83 -0.45 -13.93 -10.05
CA ARG A 83 0.22 -14.61 -11.15
C ARG A 83 1.66 -14.12 -11.28
N LEU A 84 2.55 -15.01 -11.75
CA LEU A 84 3.97 -14.71 -11.99
C LEU A 84 4.20 -14.38 -13.46
N MET A 85 4.48 -13.12 -13.78
CA MET A 85 4.82 -12.68 -15.12
C MET A 85 6.32 -12.97 -15.41
N LEU A 86 6.60 -14.15 -15.98
CA LEU A 86 7.96 -14.60 -16.26
C LEU A 86 8.40 -14.36 -17.73
N ARG A 87 7.46 -13.98 -18.61
CA ARG A 87 7.69 -13.80 -20.04
C ARG A 87 8.20 -12.39 -20.35
N ASN A 88 9.47 -12.10 -19.94
CA ASN A 88 10.09 -10.79 -20.18
C ASN A 88 10.19 -10.43 -21.68
N GLY A 89 10.23 -11.41 -22.58
CA GLY A 89 10.19 -11.20 -24.04
C GLY A 89 8.87 -10.52 -24.46
N ALA A 90 7.71 -11.06 -24.02
CA ALA A 90 6.41 -10.49 -24.32
C ALA A 90 6.23 -9.07 -23.72
N VAL A 91 6.78 -8.84 -22.51
CA VAL A 91 6.82 -7.48 -21.93
C VAL A 91 7.61 -6.53 -22.83
N ARG A 92 8.78 -6.94 -23.28
CA ARG A 92 9.62 -6.10 -24.15
C ARG A 92 8.95 -5.84 -25.51
N GLU A 93 8.33 -6.84 -26.13
CA GLU A 93 7.55 -6.67 -27.37
C GLU A 93 6.42 -5.64 -27.19
N ALA A 94 5.70 -5.67 -26.07
CA ALA A 94 4.68 -4.67 -25.75
C ALA A 94 5.30 -3.27 -25.60
N LEU A 95 6.42 -3.13 -24.90
CA LEU A 95 7.10 -1.85 -24.75
C LEU A 95 7.64 -1.31 -26.09
N GLU A 96 8.19 -2.17 -26.94
CA GLU A 96 8.68 -1.82 -28.28
C GLU A 96 7.52 -1.41 -29.22
N ARG A 97 6.37 -2.08 -29.11
CA ARG A 97 5.15 -1.76 -29.88
C ARG A 97 4.57 -0.40 -29.54
N TYR A 98 4.41 -0.09 -28.25
CA TYR A 98 3.70 1.09 -27.78
C TYR A 98 4.60 2.29 -27.48
N GLN A 99 5.89 2.09 -27.27
CA GLN A 99 6.92 3.11 -27.04
C GLN A 99 6.55 4.14 -25.97
N PRO A 100 6.30 3.73 -24.72
CA PRO A 100 5.96 4.67 -23.65
C PRO A 100 7.12 5.60 -23.32
N GLU A 101 6.83 6.86 -23.04
CA GLU A 101 7.82 7.84 -22.61
C GLU A 101 8.15 7.76 -21.13
N LEU A 102 7.29 7.10 -20.34
CA LEU A 102 7.53 6.83 -18.92
C LEU A 102 7.03 5.43 -18.56
N ILE A 103 7.83 4.68 -17.82
CA ILE A 103 7.46 3.36 -17.29
C ILE A 103 7.58 3.40 -15.78
N GLU A 104 6.48 3.10 -15.09
CA GLU A 104 6.45 2.92 -13.64
C GLU A 104 6.35 1.44 -13.30
N CYS A 105 7.28 0.94 -12.48
CA CYS A 105 7.32 -0.44 -12.00
C CYS A 105 6.90 -0.49 -10.53
N GLN A 106 5.91 -1.32 -10.18
CA GLN A 106 5.41 -1.47 -8.82
C GLN A 106 6.05 -2.64 -8.06
N ASP A 107 6.90 -3.41 -8.72
CA ASP A 107 7.52 -4.63 -8.19
C ASP A 107 9.04 -4.55 -8.25
N ALA A 108 9.73 -5.32 -7.40
CA ALA A 108 11.19 -5.45 -7.39
C ALA A 108 11.71 -6.76 -8.03
N TYR A 109 10.85 -7.51 -8.75
CA TYR A 109 11.21 -8.79 -9.33
C TYR A 109 11.95 -8.63 -10.68
N ASN A 110 11.49 -9.35 -11.72
CA ASN A 110 12.08 -9.38 -13.05
C ASN A 110 11.63 -8.23 -13.97
N LEU A 111 10.44 -7.66 -13.76
CA LEU A 111 9.85 -6.64 -14.64
C LEU A 111 10.66 -5.35 -14.71
N PRO A 112 11.21 -4.80 -13.60
CA PRO A 112 12.12 -3.66 -13.67
C PRO A 112 13.32 -3.87 -14.61
N TRP A 113 13.83 -5.10 -14.68
CA TRP A 113 14.92 -5.42 -15.60
C TRP A 113 14.50 -5.42 -17.06
N ALA A 114 13.24 -5.78 -17.37
CA ALA A 114 12.68 -5.64 -18.71
C ALA A 114 12.58 -4.17 -19.13
N ALA A 115 12.12 -3.30 -18.22
CA ALA A 115 12.06 -1.84 -18.44
C ALA A 115 13.47 -1.23 -18.60
N ILE A 116 14.45 -1.64 -17.80
CA ILE A 116 15.85 -1.19 -17.91
C ILE A 116 16.46 -1.66 -19.25
N ALA A 117 16.17 -2.90 -19.68
CA ALA A 117 16.64 -3.41 -20.96
C ALA A 117 16.02 -2.65 -22.15
N TYR A 118 14.71 -2.41 -22.12
CA TYR A 118 14.01 -1.60 -23.12
C TYR A 118 14.62 -0.18 -23.24
N ARG A 119 14.91 0.48 -22.12
CA ARG A 119 15.50 1.83 -22.11
C ARG A 119 16.86 1.93 -22.82
N ARG A 120 17.59 0.83 -23.01
CA ARG A 120 18.87 0.85 -23.77
C ARG A 120 18.66 1.31 -25.22
N HIS A 121 17.49 1.01 -25.78
CA HIS A 121 17.10 1.40 -27.15
C HIS A 121 16.20 2.65 -27.16
N ALA A 122 15.36 2.83 -26.15
CA ALA A 122 14.46 3.96 -25.98
C ALA A 122 15.03 4.96 -24.92
N GLN A 123 16.13 5.61 -25.28
CA GLN A 123 16.90 6.42 -24.31
C GLN A 123 16.16 7.62 -23.71
N GLU A 124 15.06 8.05 -24.31
CA GLU A 124 14.21 9.14 -23.79
C GLU A 124 13.26 8.66 -22.68
N THR A 125 12.98 7.36 -22.59
CA THR A 125 12.02 6.81 -21.64
C THR A 125 12.50 6.99 -20.20
N ALA A 126 11.71 7.67 -19.39
CA ALA A 126 11.93 7.80 -17.95
C ALA A 126 11.45 6.53 -17.21
N LEU A 127 12.21 6.09 -16.21
CA LEU A 127 11.85 4.94 -15.38
C LEU A 127 11.58 5.38 -13.94
N ILE A 128 10.45 4.96 -13.41
CA ILE A 128 10.05 5.19 -12.01
C ILE A 128 9.85 3.86 -11.30
N ALA A 129 10.36 3.75 -10.09
CA ALA A 129 10.08 2.63 -9.19
C ALA A 129 9.12 3.08 -8.08
N ALA A 130 8.03 2.34 -7.90
CA ALA A 130 7.07 2.52 -6.82
C ALA A 130 7.32 1.44 -5.75
N TYR A 131 7.83 1.84 -4.58
CA TYR A 131 8.04 0.93 -3.46
C TYR A 131 6.73 0.75 -2.68
N MET A 132 5.89 -0.15 -3.17
CA MET A 132 4.58 -0.42 -2.60
C MET A 132 4.56 -1.56 -1.59
N THR A 133 5.58 -2.43 -1.65
CA THR A 133 5.77 -3.58 -0.76
C THR A 133 7.22 -3.65 -0.33
N ASP A 134 7.46 -3.98 0.94
CA ASP A 134 8.80 -4.27 1.44
C ASP A 134 9.27 -5.64 0.94
N PHE A 135 9.73 -5.66 -0.34
CA PHE A 135 10.14 -6.88 -1.04
C PHE A 135 11.13 -7.73 -0.23
N PRO A 136 12.24 -7.18 0.32
CA PRO A 136 13.20 -7.97 1.08
C PRO A 136 12.57 -8.66 2.29
N THR A 137 11.77 -7.95 3.07
CA THR A 137 11.13 -8.50 4.27
C THR A 137 10.04 -9.51 3.91
N VAL A 138 9.14 -9.17 2.99
CA VAL A 138 7.94 -9.98 2.70
C VAL A 138 8.26 -11.24 1.89
N TYR A 139 9.15 -11.11 0.90
CA TYR A 139 9.40 -12.19 -0.07
C TYR A 139 10.73 -12.92 0.11
N VAL A 140 11.64 -12.41 0.94
CA VAL A 140 12.93 -13.05 1.18
C VAL A 140 13.08 -13.45 2.65
N GLU A 141 13.15 -12.49 3.56
CA GLU A 141 13.46 -12.75 4.96
C GLU A 141 12.39 -13.59 5.66
N ARG A 142 11.12 -13.21 5.53
CA ARG A 142 10.01 -13.89 6.21
C ARG A 142 9.77 -15.33 5.73
N PRO A 143 9.72 -15.66 4.44
CA PRO A 143 9.63 -17.04 3.99
C PRO A 143 10.82 -17.89 4.43
N LEU A 144 12.04 -17.35 4.34
CA LEU A 144 13.25 -18.06 4.69
C LEU A 144 13.37 -18.29 6.21
N SER A 145 12.85 -17.40 7.04
CA SER A 145 12.85 -17.56 8.50
C SER A 145 12.02 -18.76 9.01
N ARG A 146 11.20 -19.36 8.12
CA ARG A 146 10.47 -20.61 8.42
C ARG A 146 11.35 -21.86 8.32
N PHE A 147 12.42 -21.79 7.53
CA PHE A 147 13.30 -22.92 7.22
C PHE A 147 14.74 -22.72 7.69
N LEU A 148 15.14 -21.47 7.92
CA LEU A 148 16.50 -21.11 8.31
C LEU A 148 16.50 -20.42 9.68
N THR A 149 17.67 -20.42 10.33
CA THR A 149 17.85 -19.66 11.57
C THR A 149 17.70 -18.15 11.31
N LYS A 150 17.21 -17.41 12.32
CA LYS A 150 17.01 -15.96 12.21
C LYS A 150 18.25 -15.19 11.71
N PRO A 151 19.49 -15.48 12.16
CA PRO A 151 20.69 -14.80 11.64
C PRO A 151 20.93 -15.02 10.15
N VAL A 152 20.69 -16.24 9.66
CA VAL A 152 20.88 -16.58 8.22
C VAL A 152 19.80 -15.93 7.37
N ALA A 153 18.52 -15.98 7.79
CA ALA A 153 17.43 -15.30 7.12
C ALA A 153 17.66 -13.78 7.06
N GLY A 154 18.14 -13.17 8.14
CA GLY A 154 18.49 -11.76 8.20
C GLY A 154 19.69 -11.38 7.32
N LEU A 155 20.68 -12.27 7.14
CA LEU A 155 21.78 -12.04 6.19
C LEU A 155 21.28 -12.02 4.74
N LEU A 156 20.41 -12.97 4.37
CA LEU A 156 19.79 -13.01 3.05
C LEU A 156 18.85 -11.82 2.82
N GLY A 157 18.14 -11.38 3.85
CA GLY A 157 17.35 -10.15 3.84
C GLY A 157 18.22 -8.92 3.53
N ARG A 158 19.40 -8.79 4.16
CA ARG A 158 20.37 -7.71 3.83
C ARG A 158 20.84 -7.79 2.38
N GLY A 159 21.09 -8.99 1.86
CA GLY A 159 21.41 -9.18 0.44
C GLY A 159 20.27 -8.72 -0.49
N ALA A 160 19.02 -8.99 -0.12
CA ALA A 160 17.85 -8.53 -0.87
C ALA A 160 17.68 -7.00 -0.80
N TYR A 161 17.99 -6.36 0.33
CA TYR A 161 18.04 -4.89 0.42
C TYR A 161 19.14 -4.31 -0.46
N ALA A 162 20.34 -4.89 -0.46
CA ALA A 162 21.43 -4.47 -1.38
C ALA A 162 21.01 -4.60 -2.85
N TYR A 163 20.32 -5.70 -3.20
CA TYR A 163 19.72 -5.88 -4.52
C TYR A 163 18.74 -4.76 -4.87
N CYS A 164 17.81 -4.42 -3.95
CA CYS A 164 16.89 -3.31 -4.15
C CYS A 164 17.61 -1.97 -4.34
N GLY A 165 18.66 -1.70 -3.57
CA GLY A 165 19.52 -0.52 -3.75
C GLY A 165 20.14 -0.47 -5.14
N ALA A 166 20.76 -1.55 -5.58
CA ALA A 166 21.36 -1.66 -6.90
C ALA A 166 20.33 -1.58 -8.04
N LEU A 167 19.12 -2.12 -7.87
CA LEU A 167 18.04 -2.06 -8.83
C LEU A 167 17.50 -0.63 -8.95
N TYR A 168 17.03 -0.06 -7.84
CA TYR A 168 16.35 1.23 -7.82
C TYR A 168 17.29 2.40 -8.13
N GLY A 169 18.59 2.29 -7.85
CA GLY A 169 19.60 3.26 -8.30
C GLY A 169 19.70 3.43 -9.82
N ARG A 170 19.13 2.49 -10.59
CA ARG A 170 19.04 2.60 -12.06
C ARG A 170 17.81 3.36 -12.55
N PHE A 171 16.87 3.67 -11.66
CA PHE A 171 15.66 4.41 -12.00
C PHE A 171 15.91 5.92 -11.95
N ASP A 172 15.10 6.68 -12.68
CA ASP A 172 15.22 8.12 -12.74
C ASP A 172 14.51 8.79 -11.55
N SER A 173 13.47 8.13 -10.99
CA SER A 173 12.83 8.51 -9.74
C SER A 173 12.36 7.27 -8.98
N VAL A 174 12.31 7.37 -7.66
CA VAL A 174 11.77 6.32 -6.79
C VAL A 174 10.82 6.98 -5.79
N PHE A 175 9.68 6.39 -5.54
CA PHE A 175 8.82 6.84 -4.46
C PHE A 175 8.36 5.68 -3.58
N ALA A 176 8.05 6.02 -2.32
CA ALA A 176 7.46 5.13 -1.35
C ALA A 176 6.14 5.70 -0.83
N LEU A 177 5.31 4.87 -0.24
CA LEU A 177 3.97 5.25 0.21
C LEU A 177 3.96 5.99 1.55
N SER A 178 5.06 5.91 2.30
CA SER A 178 5.24 6.57 3.59
C SER A 178 6.72 6.73 3.93
N GLU A 179 7.03 7.60 4.88
CA GLU A 179 8.41 7.83 5.32
C GLU A 179 8.98 6.59 6.00
N ASN A 180 8.34 6.15 7.10
CA ASN A 180 8.84 5.03 7.91
C ASN A 180 8.53 3.65 7.31
N GLY A 181 7.53 3.54 6.45
CA GLY A 181 7.19 2.29 5.75
C GLY A 181 8.08 1.97 4.55
N GLY A 182 8.80 2.96 4.00
CA GLY A 182 9.61 2.74 2.80
C GLY A 182 10.68 3.78 2.52
N ALA A 183 10.37 5.07 2.52
CA ALA A 183 11.30 6.10 2.05
C ALA A 183 12.61 6.16 2.85
N ALA A 184 12.54 6.09 4.17
CA ALA A 184 13.74 6.07 5.02
C ALA A 184 14.63 4.84 4.73
N LYS A 185 14.02 3.67 4.50
CA LYS A 185 14.74 2.43 4.12
C LYS A 185 15.48 2.61 2.78
N LEU A 186 14.79 3.18 1.79
CA LEU A 186 15.38 3.42 0.46
C LEU A 186 16.54 4.42 0.51
N ARG A 187 16.40 5.50 1.29
CA ARG A 187 17.49 6.46 1.48
C ARG A 187 18.69 5.84 2.20
N ALA A 188 18.44 4.96 3.18
CA ALA A 188 19.52 4.20 3.85
C ALA A 188 20.28 3.24 2.91
N LEU A 189 19.68 2.87 1.75
CA LEU A 189 20.34 2.13 0.68
C LEU A 189 21.13 3.03 -0.29
N GLY A 190 21.24 4.32 -0.02
CA GLY A 190 21.93 5.30 -0.88
C GLY A 190 21.12 5.75 -2.10
N ILE A 191 19.80 5.54 -2.11
CA ILE A 191 18.95 6.01 -3.20
C ILE A 191 18.61 7.47 -2.96
N GLU A 192 19.06 8.33 -3.86
CA GLU A 192 18.82 9.77 -3.81
C GLU A 192 17.44 10.13 -4.36
N GLY A 193 16.89 11.26 -3.89
CA GLY A 193 15.65 11.82 -4.42
C GLY A 193 14.44 10.92 -4.25
N VAL A 194 14.39 10.12 -3.18
CA VAL A 194 13.22 9.31 -2.84
C VAL A 194 12.08 10.23 -2.40
N GLU A 195 10.98 10.18 -3.13
CA GLU A 195 9.75 10.92 -2.83
C GLU A 195 8.79 10.09 -1.96
N VAL A 196 7.96 10.78 -1.19
CA VAL A 196 6.83 10.15 -0.49
C VAL A 196 5.55 10.52 -1.23
N VAL A 197 4.86 9.50 -1.75
CA VAL A 197 3.56 9.63 -2.41
C VAL A 197 2.58 8.69 -1.71
N PRO A 198 1.81 9.19 -0.74
CA PRO A 198 0.78 8.39 -0.09
C PRO A 198 -0.28 7.94 -1.10
N LEU A 199 -0.83 6.75 -0.90
CA LEU A 199 -2.02 6.34 -1.65
C LEU A 199 -3.23 7.21 -1.24
N GLY A 200 -4.16 7.34 -2.16
CA GLY A 200 -5.47 7.88 -1.84
C GLY A 200 -6.37 6.86 -1.16
N VAL A 201 -7.34 7.35 -0.42
CA VAL A 201 -8.45 6.59 0.14
C VAL A 201 -9.75 7.33 -0.21
N GLU A 202 -10.82 6.59 -0.45
CA GLU A 202 -12.16 7.17 -0.67
C GLU A 202 -12.74 7.68 0.66
N VAL A 203 -12.10 8.71 1.22
CA VAL A 203 -12.44 9.25 2.54
C VAL A 203 -13.89 9.74 2.64
N GLY A 204 -14.55 10.03 1.53
CA GLY A 204 -15.96 10.39 1.46
C GLY A 204 -16.92 9.22 1.71
N GLU A 205 -16.47 7.98 1.48
CA GLU A 205 -17.27 6.78 1.80
C GLU A 205 -17.28 6.49 3.29
N PHE A 206 -16.23 6.92 4.01
CA PHE A 206 -16.03 6.69 5.44
C PHE A 206 -16.33 7.95 6.25
N GLY A 207 -17.04 7.78 7.36
CA GLY A 207 -17.35 8.90 8.24
C GLY A 207 -18.15 8.49 9.45
N PRO A 208 -18.09 9.29 10.55
CA PRO A 208 -18.84 9.01 11.79
C PRO A 208 -20.35 8.92 11.58
N THR A 209 -20.88 9.59 10.54
CA THR A 209 -22.32 9.57 10.19
C THR A 209 -22.81 8.21 9.71
N ARG A 210 -21.90 7.26 9.41
CA ARG A 210 -22.22 5.87 9.05
C ARG A 210 -22.46 4.98 10.28
N ARG A 211 -22.34 5.52 11.51
CA ARG A 211 -22.59 4.77 12.74
C ARG A 211 -24.00 4.18 12.74
N ASP A 212 -24.10 2.90 13.01
CA ASP A 212 -25.37 2.17 13.07
C ASP A 212 -25.59 1.58 14.48
N PRO A 213 -26.51 2.15 15.27
CA PRO A 213 -26.86 1.61 16.59
C PRO A 213 -27.40 0.17 16.52
N ARG A 214 -28.06 -0.22 15.39
CA ARG A 214 -28.60 -1.57 15.23
C ARG A 214 -27.50 -2.62 15.08
N LEU A 215 -26.35 -2.25 14.47
CA LEU A 215 -25.18 -3.12 14.45
C LEU A 215 -24.70 -3.41 15.87
N ARG A 216 -24.57 -2.38 16.70
CA ARG A 216 -24.11 -2.54 18.10
C ARG A 216 -25.10 -3.37 18.93
N SER A 217 -26.40 -3.06 18.87
CA SER A 217 -27.43 -3.82 19.60
C SER A 217 -27.54 -5.26 19.11
N GLY A 218 -27.38 -5.51 17.80
CA GLY A 218 -27.29 -6.86 17.22
C GLY A 218 -26.11 -7.68 17.72
N LEU A 219 -25.04 -7.01 18.13
CA LEU A 219 -23.90 -7.60 18.81
C LEU A 219 -24.10 -7.74 20.34
N GLY A 220 -25.24 -7.33 20.87
CA GLY A 220 -25.52 -7.32 22.31
C GLY A 220 -24.71 -6.27 23.09
N LEU A 221 -24.27 -5.18 22.43
CA LEU A 221 -23.53 -4.08 23.06
C LEU A 221 -24.47 -2.93 23.41
N THR A 222 -24.28 -2.38 24.59
CA THR A 222 -24.81 -1.08 25.01
C THR A 222 -23.89 0.06 24.56
N ASP A 223 -24.31 1.32 24.71
CA ASP A 223 -23.51 2.45 24.21
C ASP A 223 -22.22 2.69 25.03
N ASP A 224 -22.18 2.27 26.28
CA ASP A 224 -21.03 2.36 27.19
C ASP A 224 -20.03 1.21 27.04
N GLN A 225 -20.41 0.10 26.38
CA GLN A 225 -19.53 -1.04 26.15
C GLN A 225 -18.71 -0.86 24.87
N PRO A 226 -17.37 -0.96 24.92
CA PRO A 226 -16.54 -0.65 23.76
C PRO A 226 -16.60 -1.75 22.68
N LEU A 227 -16.63 -1.33 21.41
CA LEU A 227 -16.39 -2.17 20.25
C LEU A 227 -15.02 -1.84 19.65
N LEU A 228 -14.07 -2.76 19.79
CA LEU A 228 -12.79 -2.70 19.11
C LEU A 228 -12.94 -3.33 17.73
N ILE A 229 -12.23 -2.78 16.73
CA ILE A 229 -12.28 -3.30 15.37
C ILE A 229 -10.88 -3.45 14.76
N TYR A 230 -10.69 -4.57 14.11
CA TYR A 230 -9.54 -4.88 13.26
C TYR A 230 -10.03 -5.17 11.84
N VAL A 231 -9.33 -4.68 10.82
CA VAL A 231 -9.64 -4.93 9.41
C VAL A 231 -8.38 -5.38 8.69
N GLY A 232 -8.37 -6.62 8.20
CA GLY A 232 -7.25 -7.17 7.48
C GLY A 232 -7.25 -8.69 7.39
N ARG A 233 -6.29 -9.25 6.65
CA ARG A 233 -6.11 -10.71 6.56
C ARG A 233 -5.77 -11.28 7.94
N LEU A 234 -6.34 -12.44 8.26
CA LEU A 234 -6.05 -13.15 9.51
C LEU A 234 -4.84 -14.09 9.31
N ASP A 235 -3.65 -13.50 9.18
CA ASP A 235 -2.42 -14.23 8.95
C ASP A 235 -1.24 -13.72 9.81
N GLY A 236 -0.13 -14.46 9.79
CA GLY A 236 1.05 -14.14 10.57
C GLY A 236 1.76 -12.83 10.18
N GLU A 237 1.42 -12.23 9.05
CA GLU A 237 1.92 -10.92 8.64
C GLU A 237 1.18 -9.80 9.37
N LYS A 238 -0.14 -9.86 9.39
CA LYS A 238 -1.01 -8.83 9.98
C LYS A 238 -1.13 -8.96 11.50
N LYS A 239 -0.67 -10.07 12.08
CA LYS A 239 -0.61 -10.28 13.56
C LYS A 239 -1.94 -10.09 14.30
N PRO A 240 -3.06 -10.68 13.83
CA PRO A 240 -4.32 -10.65 14.57
C PRO A 240 -4.21 -11.39 15.93
N ASP A 241 -3.30 -12.35 16.07
CA ASP A 241 -2.97 -13.06 17.31
C ASP A 241 -2.55 -12.08 18.45
N VAL A 242 -1.69 -11.10 18.14
CA VAL A 242 -1.28 -10.07 19.11
C VAL A 242 -2.47 -9.17 19.49
N VAL A 243 -3.33 -8.83 18.55
CA VAL A 243 -4.54 -8.02 18.80
C VAL A 243 -5.51 -8.79 19.71
N VAL A 244 -5.74 -10.07 19.42
CA VAL A 244 -6.58 -10.96 20.24
C VAL A 244 -6.02 -11.12 21.66
N ASP A 245 -4.72 -11.34 21.79
CA ASP A 245 -4.06 -11.46 23.12
C ASP A 245 -4.17 -10.14 23.90
N ALA A 246 -3.99 -8.99 23.25
CA ALA A 246 -4.19 -7.70 23.89
C ALA A 246 -5.64 -7.51 24.35
N PHE A 247 -6.62 -7.84 23.53
CA PHE A 247 -8.04 -7.74 23.89
C PHE A 247 -8.41 -8.65 25.07
N ARG A 248 -7.93 -9.88 25.09
CA ARG A 248 -8.21 -10.83 26.17
C ARG A 248 -7.60 -10.41 27.53
N ARG A 249 -6.61 -9.53 27.54
CA ARG A 249 -6.03 -8.91 28.74
C ARG A 249 -6.87 -7.77 29.30
N LEU A 250 -7.86 -7.27 28.55
CA LEU A 250 -8.75 -6.22 29.04
C LEU A 250 -9.69 -6.76 30.12
N PRO A 251 -10.03 -5.96 31.13
CA PRO A 251 -10.99 -6.35 32.15
C PRO A 251 -12.32 -6.80 31.55
N LYS A 252 -12.80 -7.98 31.91
CA LYS A 252 -14.09 -8.51 31.44
C LYS A 252 -15.27 -7.60 31.82
N ALA A 253 -15.14 -6.88 32.94
CA ALA A 253 -16.15 -5.91 33.41
C ALA A 253 -16.41 -4.75 32.41
N LEU A 254 -15.52 -4.48 31.45
CA LEU A 254 -15.76 -3.53 30.36
C LEU A 254 -16.93 -3.96 29.46
N GLY A 255 -17.28 -5.24 29.44
CA GLY A 255 -18.36 -5.77 28.58
C GLY A 255 -18.13 -5.60 27.09
N GLY A 256 -16.92 -5.19 26.69
CA GLY A 256 -16.59 -4.87 25.29
C GLY A 256 -16.41 -6.08 24.38
N LYS A 257 -16.45 -5.85 23.08
CA LYS A 257 -16.23 -6.86 22.03
C LYS A 257 -15.11 -6.45 21.07
N LEU A 258 -14.50 -7.46 20.44
CA LEU A 258 -13.51 -7.29 19.36
C LEU A 258 -14.06 -7.89 18.07
N ALA A 259 -14.24 -7.08 17.03
CA ALA A 259 -14.59 -7.54 15.70
C ALA A 259 -13.34 -7.64 14.81
N LEU A 260 -13.08 -8.82 14.25
CA LEU A 260 -11.98 -9.08 13.32
C LEU A 260 -12.57 -9.29 11.91
N LEU A 261 -12.54 -8.24 11.08
CA LEU A 261 -13.06 -8.26 9.71
C LEU A 261 -11.98 -8.72 8.75
N GLY A 262 -12.12 -9.94 8.27
CA GLY A 262 -11.20 -10.55 7.33
C GLY A 262 -11.22 -12.05 7.36
N GLU A 263 -10.44 -12.66 6.48
CA GLU A 263 -10.23 -14.09 6.38
C GLU A 263 -8.74 -14.42 6.39
N GLY A 264 -8.40 -15.66 6.71
CA GLY A 264 -7.02 -16.13 6.70
C GLY A 264 -6.78 -17.37 7.55
N PRO A 265 -5.56 -17.92 7.48
CA PRO A 265 -5.24 -19.20 8.12
C PRO A 265 -5.34 -19.20 9.66
N LEU A 266 -5.25 -18.02 10.31
CA LEU A 266 -5.38 -17.92 11.78
C LEU A 266 -6.85 -17.89 12.26
N ARG A 267 -7.84 -17.89 11.36
CA ARG A 267 -9.25 -17.84 11.73
C ARG A 267 -9.64 -18.97 12.68
N SER A 268 -9.33 -20.21 12.30
CA SER A 268 -9.70 -21.40 13.08
C SER A 268 -9.00 -21.44 14.45
N GLU A 269 -7.78 -20.94 14.54
CA GLU A 269 -7.06 -20.83 15.84
C GLU A 269 -7.75 -19.82 16.75
N ILE A 270 -8.21 -18.69 16.21
CA ILE A 270 -8.93 -17.65 16.96
C ILE A 270 -10.30 -18.16 17.39
N GLU A 271 -11.05 -18.86 16.53
CA GLU A 271 -12.34 -19.49 16.87
C GLU A 271 -12.19 -20.53 17.98
N ALA A 272 -11.12 -21.33 17.94
CA ALA A 272 -10.83 -22.35 18.95
C ALA A 272 -10.57 -21.79 20.37
N LEU A 273 -10.31 -20.46 20.52
CA LEU A 273 -10.20 -19.82 21.83
C LEU A 273 -11.51 -19.79 22.61
N GLY A 274 -12.66 -19.93 21.95
CA GLY A 274 -13.99 -19.97 22.56
C GLY A 274 -14.37 -18.69 23.32
N ASP A 275 -13.77 -17.54 22.99
CA ASP A 275 -14.10 -16.26 23.67
C ASP A 275 -15.25 -15.56 22.90
N GLU A 276 -16.45 -15.64 23.44
CA GLU A 276 -17.70 -15.08 22.84
C GLU A 276 -17.65 -13.55 22.61
N ARG A 277 -16.67 -12.86 23.19
CA ARG A 277 -16.45 -11.43 22.97
C ARG A 277 -15.73 -11.15 21.65
N ILE A 278 -15.16 -12.18 21.01
CA ILE A 278 -14.46 -12.07 19.73
C ILE A 278 -15.40 -12.45 18.62
N ILE A 279 -15.61 -11.52 17.67
CA ILE A 279 -16.54 -11.67 16.56
C ILE A 279 -15.76 -11.75 15.26
N LEU A 280 -16.08 -12.71 14.43
CA LEU A 280 -15.43 -13.02 13.15
C LEU A 280 -16.44 -12.93 12.01
N PRO A 281 -16.82 -11.72 11.55
CA PRO A 281 -17.82 -11.55 10.48
C PRO A 281 -17.37 -12.09 9.12
N GLY A 282 -16.07 -12.38 8.99
CA GLY A 282 -15.47 -12.74 7.70
C GLY A 282 -15.01 -11.55 6.88
N TYR A 283 -14.75 -11.79 5.60
CA TYR A 283 -14.33 -10.72 4.68
C TYR A 283 -15.53 -9.86 4.24
N VAL A 284 -15.48 -8.58 4.56
CA VAL A 284 -16.51 -7.60 4.19
C VAL A 284 -16.13 -6.96 2.86
N GLN A 285 -16.73 -7.44 1.76
CA GLN A 285 -16.45 -6.93 0.41
C GLN A 285 -17.12 -5.58 0.13
N ASN A 286 -18.32 -5.38 0.66
CA ASN A 286 -19.10 -4.17 0.43
C ASN A 286 -18.51 -2.98 1.21
N ARG A 287 -18.09 -1.93 0.51
CA ARG A 287 -17.46 -0.73 1.08
C ARG A 287 -18.39 0.02 2.05
N THR A 288 -19.68 0.11 1.72
CA THR A 288 -20.68 0.76 2.59
C THR A 288 -20.84 -0.03 3.89
N GLU A 289 -20.85 -1.35 3.83
CA GLU A 289 -20.90 -2.22 4.99
C GLU A 289 -19.63 -2.08 5.86
N LEU A 290 -18.45 -2.03 5.24
CA LEU A 290 -17.19 -1.80 5.94
C LEU A 290 -17.21 -0.43 6.65
N ALA A 291 -17.70 0.62 5.98
CA ALA A 291 -17.83 1.96 6.55
C ALA A 291 -18.80 1.97 7.75
N ARG A 292 -19.88 1.19 7.68
CA ARG A 292 -20.84 1.00 8.78
C ARG A 292 -20.18 0.32 9.99
N TRP A 293 -19.40 -0.73 9.78
CA TRP A 293 -18.64 -1.40 10.83
C TRP A 293 -17.64 -0.45 11.49
N LEU A 294 -16.80 0.22 10.69
CA LEU A 294 -15.80 1.15 11.20
C LEU A 294 -16.46 2.29 12.01
N ALA A 295 -17.49 2.94 11.47
CA ALA A 295 -18.16 4.03 12.16
C ALA A 295 -18.88 3.60 13.44
N SER A 296 -19.25 2.32 13.56
CA SER A 296 -19.93 1.78 14.74
C SER A 296 -18.98 1.31 15.84
N ALA A 297 -17.67 1.23 15.55
CA ALA A 297 -16.65 0.89 16.52
C ALA A 297 -16.22 2.11 17.36
N ASP A 298 -15.37 1.88 18.35
CA ASP A 298 -14.83 2.89 19.26
C ASP A 298 -13.32 3.06 19.12
N ILE A 299 -12.59 2.00 18.78
CA ILE A 299 -11.12 2.00 18.55
C ILE A 299 -10.78 1.04 17.40
N TYR A 300 -9.92 1.49 16.50
CA TYR A 300 -9.27 0.61 15.54
C TYR A 300 -7.96 0.07 16.12
N VAL A 301 -7.72 -1.25 15.96
CA VAL A 301 -6.52 -1.92 16.50
C VAL A 301 -5.76 -2.65 15.39
N SER A 302 -4.43 -2.54 15.38
CA SER A 302 -3.57 -3.25 14.42
C SER A 302 -2.17 -3.51 14.99
N ALA A 303 -1.63 -4.70 14.74
CA ALA A 303 -0.32 -5.12 15.22
C ALA A 303 0.71 -5.35 14.09
N MET A 304 0.40 -4.96 12.85
CA MET A 304 1.30 -5.12 11.70
C MET A 304 2.48 -4.16 11.79
N ALA A 305 3.70 -4.71 11.82
CA ALA A 305 4.93 -3.94 11.88
C ALA A 305 5.44 -3.47 10.50
N ASP A 306 5.19 -4.26 9.45
CA ASP A 306 5.72 -4.01 8.10
C ASP A 306 4.70 -3.31 7.20
N GLU A 307 3.84 -2.46 7.78
CA GLU A 307 2.88 -1.68 6.99
C GLU A 307 3.61 -0.66 6.13
N THR A 308 3.31 -0.62 4.82
CA THR A 308 3.90 0.34 3.89
C THR A 308 3.05 1.59 3.71
N PHE A 309 1.73 1.48 3.84
CA PHE A 309 0.81 2.62 3.77
C PHE A 309 -0.26 2.61 4.87
N GLY A 310 -1.05 1.52 4.99
CA GLY A 310 -2.11 1.40 5.97
C GLY A 310 -3.46 1.95 5.50
N ILE A 311 -3.98 1.45 4.38
CA ILE A 311 -5.31 1.86 3.87
C ILE A 311 -6.38 1.74 4.95
N SER A 312 -6.48 0.59 5.61
CA SER A 312 -7.49 0.34 6.65
C SER A 312 -7.34 1.25 7.87
N ILE A 313 -6.12 1.72 8.16
CA ILE A 313 -5.87 2.70 9.22
C ILE A 313 -6.49 4.04 8.84
N ILE A 314 -6.27 4.50 7.61
CA ILE A 314 -6.83 5.75 7.11
C ILE A 314 -8.37 5.68 7.01
N GLU A 315 -8.92 4.55 6.56
CA GLU A 315 -10.38 4.31 6.54
C GLU A 315 -10.99 4.37 7.95
N ALA A 316 -10.32 3.79 8.93
CA ALA A 316 -10.72 3.85 10.33
C ALA A 316 -10.66 5.29 10.87
N GLN A 317 -9.55 6.00 10.63
CA GLN A 317 -9.42 7.41 11.01
C GLN A 317 -10.45 8.30 10.30
N ALA A 318 -10.74 8.05 9.01
CA ALA A 318 -11.82 8.74 8.29
C ALA A 318 -13.19 8.50 8.91
N SER A 319 -13.41 7.33 9.52
CA SER A 319 -14.60 7.00 10.29
C SER A 319 -14.62 7.63 11.70
N GLY A 320 -13.58 8.37 12.07
CA GLY A 320 -13.44 9.02 13.37
C GLY A 320 -12.92 8.07 14.46
N LEU A 321 -12.20 6.99 14.11
CA LEU A 321 -11.66 6.08 15.11
C LEU A 321 -10.24 6.48 15.54
N PRO A 322 -10.00 6.61 16.84
CA PRO A 322 -8.65 6.53 17.38
C PRO A 322 -8.01 5.18 17.02
N VAL A 323 -6.69 5.20 16.81
CA VAL A 323 -5.94 3.99 16.42
C VAL A 323 -5.00 3.56 17.54
N VAL A 324 -5.06 2.30 17.93
CA VAL A 324 -4.04 1.67 18.77
C VAL A 324 -3.23 0.70 17.92
N GLY A 325 -1.93 0.95 17.82
CA GLY A 325 -1.05 0.20 16.94
C GLY A 325 0.33 -0.04 17.50
N VAL A 326 1.25 -0.45 16.63
CA VAL A 326 2.64 -0.70 16.95
C VAL A 326 3.56 0.39 16.38
N ARG A 327 4.66 0.70 17.05
CA ARG A 327 5.62 1.73 16.64
C ARG A 327 6.58 1.19 15.58
N ALA A 328 6.04 0.91 14.38
CA ALA A 328 6.81 0.39 13.26
C ALA A 328 6.16 0.76 11.92
N GLY A 329 6.96 0.77 10.85
CA GLY A 329 6.51 0.99 9.49
C GLY A 329 5.66 2.25 9.32
N ALA A 330 4.74 2.23 8.38
CA ALA A 330 3.83 3.35 8.11
C ALA A 330 2.90 3.69 9.28
N MET A 331 2.73 2.81 10.28
CA MET A 331 1.95 3.10 11.47
C MET A 331 2.47 4.37 12.17
N ILE A 332 3.82 4.59 12.21
CA ILE A 332 4.43 5.80 12.78
C ILE A 332 4.00 7.06 12.02
N ASP A 333 3.79 6.94 10.70
CA ASP A 333 3.37 8.06 9.86
C ASP A 333 1.88 8.36 10.01
N ARG A 334 1.06 7.35 10.24
CA ARG A 334 -0.40 7.42 10.27
C ARG A 334 -0.98 7.73 11.64
N VAL A 335 -0.29 7.34 12.71
CA VAL A 335 -0.76 7.52 14.08
C VAL A 335 0.14 8.49 14.82
N LYS A 336 -0.44 9.60 15.24
CA LYS A 336 0.19 10.63 16.07
C LYS A 336 -0.48 10.63 17.45
N ASP A 337 0.14 11.21 18.45
CA ASP A 337 -0.38 11.23 19.82
C ASP A 337 -1.81 11.81 19.91
N ALA A 338 -2.14 12.74 19.00
CA ALA A 338 -3.50 13.29 18.88
C ALA A 338 -4.50 12.35 18.19
N THR A 339 -4.07 11.27 17.53
CA THR A 339 -4.93 10.38 16.74
C THR A 339 -4.94 8.94 17.23
N GLY A 340 -4.15 8.62 18.28
CA GLY A 340 -4.08 7.27 18.82
C GLY A 340 -2.82 7.03 19.64
N CYS A 341 -2.55 5.75 19.92
CA CYS A 341 -1.41 5.32 20.72
C CYS A 341 -0.60 4.22 20.03
N LEU A 342 0.73 4.32 20.07
CA LEU A 342 1.65 3.32 19.55
C LEU A 342 2.46 2.65 20.66
N GLY A 343 2.47 1.30 20.68
CA GLY A 343 3.25 0.47 21.56
C GLY A 343 4.41 -0.27 20.87
N PRO A 344 5.23 -1.02 21.61
CA PRO A 344 6.26 -1.87 21.03
C PRO A 344 5.66 -2.97 20.14
N VAL A 345 6.43 -3.40 19.14
CA VAL A 345 6.04 -4.51 18.25
C VAL A 345 5.95 -5.81 19.03
N GLY A 346 4.84 -6.54 18.86
CA GLY A 346 4.62 -7.85 19.48
C GLY A 346 4.28 -7.81 20.98
N ASP A 347 4.17 -6.63 21.59
CA ASP A 347 3.81 -6.48 23.01
C ASP A 347 2.28 -6.28 23.17
N ALA A 348 1.57 -7.40 23.32
CA ALA A 348 0.13 -7.41 23.56
C ALA A 348 -0.24 -6.73 24.90
N ALA A 349 0.62 -6.78 25.92
CA ALA A 349 0.36 -6.12 27.18
C ALA A 349 0.44 -4.60 27.09
N ALA A 350 1.43 -4.07 26.34
CA ALA A 350 1.50 -2.64 26.04
C ALA A 350 0.29 -2.19 25.19
N MET A 351 -0.11 -2.99 24.20
CA MET A 351 -1.29 -2.71 23.38
C MET A 351 -2.56 -2.65 24.25
N ALA A 352 -2.74 -3.59 25.18
CA ALA A 352 -3.87 -3.58 26.11
C ALA A 352 -3.87 -2.32 27.00
N ARG A 353 -2.72 -1.89 27.52
CA ARG A 353 -2.60 -0.64 28.29
C ARG A 353 -2.97 0.58 27.43
N ASN A 354 -2.52 0.62 26.17
CA ASN A 354 -2.85 1.71 25.25
C ASN A 354 -4.36 1.75 24.92
N ILE A 355 -4.99 0.58 24.73
CA ILE A 355 -6.44 0.49 24.54
C ILE A 355 -7.18 1.08 25.76
N LEU A 356 -6.78 0.67 26.98
CA LEU A 356 -7.38 1.19 28.22
C LEU A 356 -7.17 2.70 28.36
N ALA A 357 -6.00 3.22 28.03
CA ALA A 357 -5.71 4.65 28.08
C ALA A 357 -6.63 5.44 27.12
N VAL A 358 -6.83 4.95 25.90
CA VAL A 358 -7.77 5.58 24.93
C VAL A 358 -9.22 5.47 25.42
N LEU A 359 -9.64 4.33 25.99
CA LEU A 359 -11.01 4.14 26.48
C LEU A 359 -11.33 5.02 27.71
N SER A 360 -10.34 5.25 28.59
CA SER A 360 -10.49 6.05 29.80
C SER A 360 -10.40 7.56 29.57
N GLY A 361 -9.87 7.98 28.40
CA GLY A 361 -9.72 9.39 28.04
C GLY A 361 -10.93 9.97 27.33
N ASP A 362 -10.90 11.28 27.09
CA ASP A 362 -11.86 11.92 26.17
C ASP A 362 -11.52 11.56 24.73
N ARG A 363 -12.34 10.72 24.13
CA ARG A 363 -12.14 10.22 22.76
C ARG A 363 -12.56 11.20 21.67
N LEU A 364 -13.39 12.19 21.97
CA LEU A 364 -13.93 13.11 20.97
C LEU A 364 -12.85 13.97 20.29
N PRO A 365 -11.91 14.60 21.01
CA PRO A 365 -10.81 15.32 20.37
C PRO A 365 -9.93 14.39 19.52
N MET A 366 -9.64 13.18 20.02
CA MET A 366 -8.82 12.20 19.29
C MET A 366 -9.52 11.71 18.01
N ALA A 367 -10.83 11.45 18.08
CA ALA A 367 -11.65 11.08 16.92
C ALA A 367 -11.69 12.19 15.86
N SER A 368 -11.85 13.44 16.30
CA SER A 368 -11.83 14.61 15.41
C SER A 368 -10.48 14.80 14.74
N ALA A 369 -9.39 14.66 15.48
CA ALA A 369 -8.02 14.73 14.97
C ALA A 369 -7.71 13.59 14.00
N ALA A 370 -8.15 12.36 14.30
CA ALA A 370 -8.00 11.20 13.42
C ALA A 370 -8.69 11.45 12.08
N ARG A 371 -9.94 11.92 12.09
CA ARG A 371 -10.66 12.25 10.86
C ARG A 371 -9.98 13.39 10.08
N ALA A 372 -9.57 14.45 10.73
CA ALA A 372 -8.88 15.57 10.08
C ALA A 372 -7.56 15.11 9.43
N HIS A 373 -6.85 14.18 10.08
CA HIS A 373 -5.65 13.57 9.50
C HIS A 373 -5.97 12.72 8.28
N ALA A 374 -7.01 11.87 8.33
CA ALA A 374 -7.40 10.99 7.23
C ALA A 374 -7.83 11.76 5.97
N LEU A 375 -8.48 12.91 6.12
CA LEU A 375 -8.94 13.75 5.00
C LEU A 375 -7.80 14.28 4.12
N GLN A 376 -6.55 14.22 4.58
CA GLN A 376 -5.37 14.60 3.79
C GLN A 376 -4.97 13.52 2.75
N PHE A 377 -5.50 12.30 2.86
CA PHE A 377 -5.16 11.16 2.01
C PHE A 377 -6.24 10.93 0.93
N SER A 378 -6.49 11.92 0.10
CA SER A 378 -7.37 11.77 -1.06
C SER A 378 -6.61 11.24 -2.28
N TRP A 379 -7.33 10.62 -3.23
CA TRP A 379 -6.75 10.24 -4.52
C TRP A 379 -6.27 11.44 -5.30
N ASP A 380 -6.95 12.58 -5.23
CA ASP A 380 -6.53 13.82 -5.89
C ASP A 380 -5.17 14.29 -5.37
N SER A 381 -4.97 14.32 -4.05
CA SER A 381 -3.68 14.68 -3.44
C SER A 381 -2.55 13.71 -3.84
N SER A 382 -2.87 12.40 -3.91
CA SER A 382 -1.92 11.38 -4.37
C SER A 382 -1.52 11.61 -5.83
N MET A 383 -2.48 11.84 -6.71
CA MET A 383 -2.22 12.10 -8.13
C MET A 383 -1.52 13.45 -8.34
N GLU A 384 -1.88 14.49 -7.60
CA GLU A 384 -1.18 15.77 -7.64
C GLU A 384 0.31 15.63 -7.26
N ALA A 385 0.61 14.86 -6.22
CA ALA A 385 1.99 14.57 -5.85
C ALA A 385 2.75 13.80 -6.96
N LEU A 386 2.11 12.79 -7.56
CA LEU A 386 2.70 11.96 -8.61
C LEU A 386 2.96 12.76 -9.88
N PHE A 387 1.95 13.41 -10.43
CA PHE A 387 2.01 14.17 -11.69
C PHE A 387 2.64 15.55 -11.50
N GLY A 388 2.57 16.10 -10.29
CA GLY A 388 3.12 17.43 -9.97
C GLY A 388 4.60 17.42 -9.61
N ARG A 389 5.15 16.34 -9.07
CA ARG A 389 6.54 16.27 -8.57
C ARG A 389 7.30 15.07 -9.11
N VAL A 390 6.80 13.84 -8.94
CA VAL A 390 7.57 12.62 -9.22
C VAL A 390 7.83 12.45 -10.73
N TYR A 391 6.79 12.58 -11.55
CA TYR A 391 6.93 12.40 -13.00
C TYR A 391 7.78 13.49 -13.66
N PRO A 392 7.57 14.79 -13.37
CA PRO A 392 8.45 15.84 -13.91
C PRO A 392 9.91 15.64 -13.49
N ALA A 393 10.17 15.32 -12.22
CA ALA A 393 11.53 15.07 -11.73
C ALA A 393 12.18 13.86 -12.44
N ALA A 394 11.41 12.80 -12.75
CA ALA A 394 11.92 11.65 -13.48
C ALA A 394 12.35 12.02 -14.91
N PHE A 395 11.54 12.81 -15.63
CA PHE A 395 11.91 13.28 -16.98
C PHE A 395 13.14 14.19 -16.95
N GLU A 396 13.25 15.08 -15.96
CA GLU A 396 14.40 15.97 -15.82
C GLU A 396 15.69 15.20 -15.55
N ARG A 397 15.68 14.30 -14.55
CA ARG A 397 16.83 13.43 -14.26
C ARG A 397 17.20 12.53 -15.44
N ARG A 398 16.21 12.05 -16.21
CA ARG A 398 16.47 11.28 -17.41
C ARG A 398 17.21 12.10 -18.43
N ARG A 399 16.79 13.35 -18.67
CA ARG A 399 17.43 14.28 -19.56
C ARG A 399 18.88 14.58 -19.14
N GLU A 400 19.09 14.86 -17.86
CA GLU A 400 20.43 15.11 -17.29
C GLU A 400 21.38 13.93 -17.46
N ARG A 401 20.91 12.72 -17.10
CA ARG A 401 21.72 11.48 -17.27
C ARG A 401 22.09 11.22 -18.72
N ARG A 402 21.19 11.53 -19.65
CA ARG A 402 21.46 11.38 -21.08
C ARG A 402 22.51 12.35 -21.58
N LEU A 403 22.40 13.62 -21.18
CA LEU A 403 23.39 14.64 -21.52
C LEU A 403 24.78 14.30 -20.95
N ALA A 404 24.85 13.81 -19.74
CA ALA A 404 26.09 13.35 -19.11
C ALA A 404 26.72 12.19 -19.90
N LEU A 405 25.92 11.21 -20.33
CA LEU A 405 26.41 10.09 -21.16
C LEU A 405 26.92 10.54 -22.53
N ALA A 406 26.21 11.46 -23.19
CA ALA A 406 26.64 12.04 -24.47
C ALA A 406 27.94 12.85 -24.34
N GLY A 407 28.07 13.65 -23.27
CA GLY A 407 29.29 14.38 -22.96
C GLY A 407 30.49 13.46 -22.70
N ALA A 408 30.29 12.38 -21.92
CA ALA A 408 31.34 11.39 -21.67
C ALA A 408 31.79 10.65 -22.94
N ALA A 409 30.85 10.32 -23.82
CA ALA A 409 31.15 9.70 -25.10
C ALA A 409 31.93 10.64 -26.05
N ALA A 410 31.59 11.93 -26.04
CA ALA A 410 32.31 12.95 -26.84
C ALA A 410 33.72 13.25 -26.32
N LEU A 411 33.98 13.05 -25.02
CA LEU A 411 35.32 13.19 -24.43
C LEU A 411 36.21 11.94 -24.63
N ALA A 412 35.61 10.79 -24.92
CA ALA A 412 36.27 9.51 -25.13
C ALA A 412 36.59 9.21 -26.64
N ALA A 413 36.01 10.00 -27.55
CA ALA A 413 36.22 9.94 -29.02
C ALA A 413 37.27 10.96 -29.48
#